data_5e7715c5a34442b07000e0220923f6f2
#
_entry.id   5e7715c5a34442b07000e0220923f6f2
#
_cell.length_a   1.000
_cell.length_b   1.000
_cell.length_c   1.000
_cell.angle_alpha   90.00
_cell.angle_beta   90.00
_cell.angle_gamma   90.00
#
_symmetry.space_group_name_H-M   'P 1'
#
loop_
_entity.id
_entity.type
_entity.pdbx_description
1 polymer ?
#
loop_
_entity_poly.entity_id
_entity_poly.type
_entity_poly.pdbx_seq_one_letter_code
_entity_poly.pdbx_strand_id
1 'polypeptide(L)'
;MKNHWVMDYETLFDCFTAVFEDYKTNKTEVFVICKLRNDLPEFIKFLEQNIQNKEWHISYNGLGFDAQVTHYILDNYQGWENIDGNDVAYTIYKYAQRTIEKSNNRDFSDYPQWKMVIGQIDLFKLHHWDNPAKRSSLKWIQYSMDWENILDMPIHHTSKIDTQEDLDTILEYCINDVRSTKEIFNRSTDLIRLRKELTNTYGINMFSASEPRISKEVFGYFLTRMLNIPKRDLRNMKTYRDTIKVKDIILSYISFTSPEFNMLLDRFKSIEIKGDKLKGSFKYSVNYKDVKTDFGLGGVHGAAKKGVYESNDDMVIMSSDVTSFYPNLAIRNKFSPGHFPVDEFCDQYEWFFNERKKIPKSNPIH
;
A
#
# COMPACT_ATOMS: atom_id res chain seq x y z
N MET A 1 -6.99 -7.63 21.05
CA MET A 1 -6.44 -6.28 21.00
C MET A 1 -7.15 -5.48 22.10
N LYS A 2 -6.44 -4.88 23.04
CA LYS A 2 -7.09 -4.30 24.22
C LYS A 2 -7.78 -2.97 23.88
N ASN A 3 -7.11 -1.92 23.57
CA ASN A 3 -7.71 -0.65 23.17
C ASN A 3 -7.07 -0.16 21.88
N HIS A 4 -7.85 0.54 21.08
CA HIS A 4 -7.40 1.13 19.83
C HIS A 4 -7.93 2.54 19.74
N TRP A 5 -7.08 3.44 19.31
CA TRP A 5 -7.40 4.83 19.04
C TRP A 5 -7.39 5.06 17.53
N VAL A 6 -8.52 5.50 16.99
CA VAL A 6 -8.55 6.06 15.64
C VAL A 6 -8.06 7.49 15.74
N MET A 7 -7.10 7.89 14.93
CA MET A 7 -6.42 9.16 15.11
C MET A 7 -6.06 9.84 13.80
N ASP A 8 -5.92 11.14 13.88
CA ASP A 8 -5.44 12.00 12.81
C ASP A 8 -4.79 13.26 13.39
N TYR A 9 -3.85 13.85 12.66
CA TYR A 9 -3.12 15.06 13.03
C TYR A 9 -3.23 16.13 11.97
N GLU A 10 -3.42 17.39 12.42
CA GLU A 10 -3.24 18.55 11.58
C GLU A 10 -2.00 19.33 11.99
N THR A 11 -1.16 19.61 11.02
CA THR A 11 0.10 20.34 11.22
C THR A 11 0.09 21.62 10.40
N LEU A 12 -0.17 22.74 11.08
CA LEU A 12 -0.13 24.08 10.50
C LEU A 12 1.12 24.83 10.96
N PHE A 13 1.39 25.96 10.35
CA PHE A 13 2.61 26.74 10.58
C PHE A 13 2.90 27.02 12.06
N ASP A 14 1.88 27.34 12.87
CA ASP A 14 1.99 27.66 14.29
C ASP A 14 0.94 26.95 15.16
N CYS A 15 0.33 25.90 14.62
CA CYS A 15 -0.65 25.10 15.34
C CYS A 15 -0.50 23.63 14.98
N PHE A 16 -0.47 22.80 16.01
CA PHE A 16 -0.57 21.34 15.90
C PHE A 16 -1.83 20.89 16.62
N THR A 17 -2.62 20.04 15.96
CA THR A 17 -3.77 19.40 16.60
C THR A 17 -3.67 17.89 16.45
N ALA A 18 -4.09 17.18 17.48
CA ALA A 18 -4.16 15.73 17.51
C ALA A 18 -5.52 15.30 18.05
N VAL A 19 -6.23 14.51 17.27
CA VAL A 19 -7.53 13.96 17.65
C VAL A 19 -7.45 12.45 17.71
N PHE A 20 -7.95 11.88 18.81
CA PHE A 20 -8.06 10.45 19.03
C PHE A 20 -9.47 10.07 19.40
N GLU A 21 -10.04 9.05 18.81
CA GLU A 21 -11.32 8.48 19.22
C GLU A 21 -11.13 7.02 19.62
N ASP A 22 -11.47 6.67 20.85
CA ASP A 22 -11.46 5.27 21.29
C ASP A 22 -12.46 4.47 20.47
N TYR A 23 -11.95 3.41 19.82
CA TYR A 23 -12.76 2.61 18.90
C TYR A 23 -13.99 1.97 19.55
N LYS A 24 -13.93 1.63 20.84
CA LYS A 24 -15.01 0.91 21.54
C LYS A 24 -16.00 1.84 22.23
N THR A 25 -15.48 2.88 22.87
CA THR A 25 -16.27 3.75 23.75
C THR A 25 -16.73 5.02 23.07
N ASN A 26 -16.17 5.35 21.91
CA ASN A 26 -16.35 6.63 21.21
C ASN A 26 -15.86 7.85 22.00
N LYS A 27 -15.09 7.61 23.07
CA LYS A 27 -14.48 8.71 23.80
C LYS A 27 -13.47 9.42 22.92
N THR A 28 -13.58 10.73 22.79
CA THR A 28 -12.65 11.56 22.02
C THR A 28 -11.69 12.27 22.96
N GLU A 29 -10.41 12.25 22.64
CA GLU A 29 -9.35 13.03 23.24
C GLU A 29 -8.80 14.00 22.19
N VAL A 30 -8.65 15.27 22.58
CA VAL A 30 -8.21 16.35 21.70
C VAL A 30 -7.07 17.08 22.34
N PHE A 31 -5.96 17.19 21.64
CA PHE A 31 -4.77 17.92 22.07
C PHE A 31 -4.42 19.01 21.06
N VAL A 32 -4.08 20.18 21.56
CA VAL A 32 -3.72 21.35 20.78
C VAL A 32 -2.40 21.90 21.30
N ILE A 33 -1.52 22.27 20.38
CA ILE A 33 -0.27 22.95 20.70
C ILE A 33 -0.19 24.20 19.81
N CYS A 34 -0.51 25.36 20.37
CA CYS A 34 -0.42 26.66 19.72
C CYS A 34 -0.45 27.77 20.84
N LYS A 35 -0.50 29.04 20.41
CA LYS A 35 -0.58 30.17 21.35
C LYS A 35 -1.89 30.23 22.15
N LEU A 36 -2.99 29.68 21.63
CA LEU A 36 -4.31 29.72 22.26
C LEU A 36 -4.47 28.62 23.30
N ARG A 37 -3.78 27.50 23.11
CA ARG A 37 -3.86 26.31 23.95
C ARG A 37 -2.59 25.47 23.78
N ASN A 38 -1.99 25.03 24.88
CA ASN A 38 -0.80 24.18 24.83
C ASN A 38 -0.96 22.96 25.73
N ASP A 39 -1.39 21.86 25.14
CA ASP A 39 -1.61 20.57 25.80
C ASP A 39 -0.42 19.62 25.64
N LEU A 40 0.78 20.13 25.37
CA LEU A 40 1.96 19.25 25.16
C LEU A 40 2.18 18.27 26.33
N PRO A 41 2.12 18.69 27.61
CA PRO A 41 2.33 17.77 28.73
C PRO A 41 1.27 16.64 28.79
N GLU A 42 -0.01 17.02 28.59
CA GLU A 42 -1.14 16.07 28.57
C GLU A 42 -1.04 15.12 27.41
N PHE A 43 -0.65 15.60 26.25
CA PHE A 43 -0.44 14.79 25.04
C PHE A 43 0.69 13.77 25.23
N ILE A 44 1.83 14.19 25.78
CA ILE A 44 2.93 13.26 26.08
C ILE A 44 2.47 12.19 27.06
N LYS A 45 1.82 12.58 28.15
CA LYS A 45 1.28 11.65 29.14
C LYS A 45 0.32 10.63 28.50
N PHE A 46 -0.54 11.08 27.60
CA PHE A 46 -1.45 10.21 26.85
C PHE A 46 -0.68 9.21 25.97
N LEU A 47 0.32 9.66 25.22
CA LEU A 47 1.16 8.78 24.39
C LEU A 47 1.94 7.75 25.22
N GLU A 48 2.50 8.16 26.37
CA GLU A 48 3.20 7.26 27.28
C GLU A 48 2.25 6.19 27.86
N GLN A 49 1.01 6.55 28.18
CA GLN A 49 -0.02 5.61 28.60
C GLN A 49 -0.35 4.61 27.49
N ASN A 50 -0.46 5.06 26.24
CA ASN A 50 -0.69 4.17 25.09
C ASN A 50 0.46 3.17 24.90
N ILE A 51 1.70 3.60 25.11
CA ILE A 51 2.89 2.73 25.09
C ILE A 51 2.81 1.69 26.21
N GLN A 52 2.56 2.12 27.45
CA GLN A 52 2.48 1.23 28.62
C GLN A 52 1.36 0.19 28.47
N ASN A 53 0.20 0.61 27.98
CA ASN A 53 -0.98 -0.23 27.78
C ASN A 53 -0.88 -1.10 26.52
N LYS A 54 0.16 -0.91 25.67
CA LYS A 54 0.31 -1.54 24.35
C LYS A 54 -0.91 -1.31 23.47
N GLU A 55 -1.37 -0.09 23.41
CA GLU A 55 -2.48 0.34 22.58
C GLU A 55 -2.02 0.52 21.13
N TRP A 56 -2.99 0.56 20.22
CA TRP A 56 -2.73 0.68 18.80
C TRP A 56 -3.37 1.94 18.23
N HIS A 57 -2.67 2.60 17.33
CA HIS A 57 -3.22 3.70 16.56
C HIS A 57 -3.71 3.18 15.20
N ILE A 58 -4.92 3.60 14.83
CA ILE A 58 -5.57 3.33 13.55
C ILE A 58 -5.61 4.67 12.81
N SER A 59 -5.08 4.72 11.61
CA SER A 59 -4.95 5.97 10.86
C SER A 59 -5.05 5.74 9.35
N TYR A 60 -5.20 6.81 8.60
CA TYR A 60 -5.10 6.83 7.15
C TYR A 60 -3.74 7.39 6.73
N ASN A 61 -2.84 6.56 6.21
CA ASN A 61 -1.45 6.90 5.86
C ASN A 61 -0.55 7.24 7.07
N GLY A 62 -0.93 6.82 8.27
CA GLY A 62 -0.19 7.16 9.48
C GLY A 62 1.25 6.66 9.52
N LEU A 63 1.55 5.51 8.94
CA LEU A 63 2.94 5.04 8.81
C LEU A 63 3.81 5.99 7.97
N GLY A 64 3.19 6.73 7.05
CA GLY A 64 3.85 7.72 6.21
C GLY A 64 3.89 9.12 6.83
N PHE A 65 3.04 9.41 7.82
CA PHE A 65 2.89 10.77 8.37
C PHE A 65 2.70 10.78 9.89
N ASP A 66 1.52 10.50 10.40
CA ASP A 66 1.17 10.69 11.82
C ASP A 66 2.10 9.95 12.78
N ALA A 67 2.41 8.69 12.49
CA ALA A 67 3.32 7.91 13.31
C ALA A 67 4.76 8.44 13.27
N GLN A 68 5.19 9.07 12.16
CA GLN A 68 6.47 9.75 12.07
C GLN A 68 6.49 10.97 13.00
N VAL A 69 5.42 11.79 12.96
CA VAL A 69 5.26 12.96 13.83
C VAL A 69 5.19 12.54 15.29
N THR A 70 4.41 11.51 15.62
CA THR A 70 4.32 10.97 16.99
C THR A 70 5.69 10.62 17.56
N HIS A 71 6.50 9.86 16.80
CA HIS A 71 7.81 9.42 17.27
C HIS A 71 8.82 10.57 17.33
N TYR A 72 8.71 11.53 16.42
CA TYR A 72 9.50 12.75 16.49
C TYR A 72 9.20 13.57 17.77
N ILE A 73 7.92 13.70 18.14
CA ILE A 73 7.51 14.37 19.37
C ILE A 73 8.07 13.61 20.58
N LEU A 74 7.88 12.29 20.64
CA LEU A 74 8.38 11.44 21.73
C LEU A 74 9.90 11.51 21.92
N ASP A 75 10.66 11.67 20.84
CA ASP A 75 12.12 11.78 20.89
C ASP A 75 12.63 13.18 21.31
N ASN A 76 11.79 14.22 21.19
CA ASN A 76 12.27 15.61 21.34
C ASN A 76 11.58 16.41 22.43
N TYR A 77 10.43 15.97 22.96
CA TYR A 77 9.58 16.76 23.88
C TYR A 77 10.31 17.26 25.12
N GLN A 78 11.28 16.51 25.65
CA GLN A 78 12.06 16.93 26.83
C GLN A 78 12.81 18.26 26.61
N GLY A 79 13.19 18.55 25.36
CA GLY A 79 13.81 19.82 24.99
C GLY A 79 12.81 21.00 24.87
N TRP A 80 11.50 20.74 25.01
CA TRP A 80 10.44 21.73 24.76
C TRP A 80 9.73 22.24 26.01
N GLU A 81 10.13 21.80 27.22
CA GLU A 81 9.45 22.10 28.47
C GLU A 81 9.27 23.63 28.78
N ASN A 82 10.15 24.48 28.25
CA ASN A 82 10.11 25.93 28.44
C ASN A 82 9.96 26.69 27.12
N ILE A 83 9.49 26.02 26.06
CA ILE A 83 9.30 26.64 24.74
C ILE A 83 7.82 27.01 24.57
N ASP A 84 7.56 28.18 23.97
CA ASP A 84 6.21 28.61 23.65
C ASP A 84 5.51 27.62 22.71
N GLY A 85 4.20 27.44 22.90
CA GLY A 85 3.42 26.48 22.12
C GLY A 85 3.51 26.71 20.61
N ASN A 86 3.61 27.97 20.15
CA ASN A 86 3.79 28.26 18.72
C ASN A 86 5.12 27.76 18.18
N ASP A 87 6.19 27.91 18.95
CA ASP A 87 7.53 27.49 18.53
C ASP A 87 7.64 25.96 18.53
N VAL A 88 6.97 25.28 19.46
CA VAL A 88 6.82 23.83 19.45
C VAL A 88 6.03 23.39 18.20
N ALA A 89 4.88 24.00 17.96
CA ALA A 89 4.05 23.70 16.78
C ALA A 89 4.83 23.93 15.47
N TYR A 90 5.55 25.04 15.38
CA TYR A 90 6.40 25.32 14.21
C TYR A 90 7.51 24.27 14.02
N THR A 91 8.08 23.77 15.11
CA THR A 91 9.09 22.72 15.05
C THR A 91 8.50 21.40 14.55
N ILE A 92 7.29 21.05 15.02
CA ILE A 92 6.52 19.88 14.54
C ILE A 92 6.17 20.08 13.06
N TYR A 93 5.67 21.26 12.66
CA TYR A 93 5.35 21.60 11.28
C TYR A 93 6.54 21.39 10.33
N LYS A 94 7.72 21.91 10.69
CA LYS A 94 8.95 21.72 9.87
C LYS A 94 9.28 20.24 9.67
N TYR A 95 9.15 19.45 10.73
CA TYR A 95 9.36 18.01 10.64
C TYR A 95 8.30 17.34 9.75
N ALA A 96 7.03 17.71 9.89
CA ALA A 96 5.94 17.22 9.06
C ALA A 96 6.17 17.52 7.57
N GLN A 97 6.56 18.76 7.21
CA GLN A 97 6.89 19.13 5.82
C GLN A 97 8.06 18.31 5.26
N ARG A 98 9.11 18.10 6.04
CA ARG A 98 10.23 17.23 5.65
C ARG A 98 9.77 15.77 5.44
N THR A 99 8.84 15.30 6.26
CA THR A 99 8.28 13.93 6.14
C THR A 99 7.47 13.78 4.85
N ILE A 100 6.69 14.79 4.49
CA ILE A 100 5.94 14.85 3.23
C ILE A 100 6.91 14.84 2.03
N GLU A 101 7.96 15.66 2.07
CA GLU A 101 8.97 15.71 1.02
C GLU A 101 9.66 14.36 0.83
N LYS A 102 10.12 13.72 1.91
CA LYS A 102 10.70 12.37 1.87
C LYS A 102 9.74 11.35 1.25
N SER A 103 8.46 11.38 1.64
CA SER A 103 7.44 10.48 1.09
C SER A 103 7.25 10.68 -0.42
N ASN A 104 7.25 11.93 -0.89
CA ASN A 104 7.13 12.26 -2.30
C ASN A 104 8.35 11.81 -3.11
N ASN A 105 9.54 11.93 -2.55
CA ASN A 105 10.81 11.49 -3.16
C ASN A 105 11.01 9.96 -3.05
N ARG A 106 10.15 9.24 -2.31
CA ARG A 106 10.29 7.82 -1.98
C ARG A 106 11.54 7.51 -1.16
N ASP A 107 11.97 8.44 -0.35
CA ASP A 107 13.07 8.26 0.59
C ASP A 107 12.65 7.42 1.79
N PHE A 108 13.63 6.89 2.51
CA PHE A 108 13.35 6.14 3.74
C PHE A 108 12.79 7.06 4.83
N SER A 109 11.76 6.57 5.53
CA SER A 109 11.22 7.24 6.71
C SER A 109 12.22 7.20 7.88
N ASP A 110 12.18 8.23 8.73
CA ASP A 110 13.05 8.33 9.90
C ASP A 110 12.71 7.25 10.94
N TYR A 111 11.40 6.93 11.08
CA TYR A 111 10.89 5.91 11.98
C TYR A 111 10.27 4.76 11.15
N PRO A 112 11.06 3.73 10.81
CA PRO A 112 10.51 2.55 10.16
C PRO A 112 9.62 1.78 11.14
N GLN A 113 8.56 1.13 10.64
CA GLN A 113 7.53 0.44 11.45
C GLN A 113 8.10 -0.48 12.55
N TRP A 114 9.26 -1.11 12.33
CA TRP A 114 9.88 -2.01 13.30
C TRP A 114 10.54 -1.29 14.48
N LYS A 115 10.75 0.03 14.39
CA LYS A 115 11.24 0.89 15.50
C LYS A 115 10.10 1.57 16.24
N MET A 116 8.89 1.54 15.72
CA MET A 116 7.75 2.24 16.35
C MET A 116 7.37 1.58 17.66
N VAL A 117 7.20 2.40 18.70
CA VAL A 117 6.85 1.94 20.07
C VAL A 117 5.34 1.82 20.27
N ILE A 118 4.52 2.45 19.44
CA ILE A 118 3.07 2.32 19.41
C ILE A 118 2.67 1.52 18.17
N GLY A 119 1.84 0.48 18.35
CA GLY A 119 1.36 -0.35 17.25
C GLY A 119 0.54 0.45 16.23
N GLN A 120 0.71 0.19 14.95
CA GLN A 120 0.07 0.94 13.86
C GLN A 120 -0.79 0.04 12.99
N ILE A 121 -2.04 0.47 12.74
CA ILE A 121 -2.93 -0.06 11.72
C ILE A 121 -3.17 1.06 10.72
N ASP A 122 -2.43 1.03 9.63
CA ASP A 122 -2.51 2.02 8.56
C ASP A 122 -3.44 1.50 7.46
N LEU A 123 -4.62 2.10 7.34
CA LEU A 123 -5.66 1.68 6.38
C LEU A 123 -5.26 1.95 4.93
N PHE A 124 -4.50 3.01 4.68
CA PHE A 124 -3.98 3.32 3.35
C PHE A 124 -3.04 2.23 2.82
N LYS A 125 -2.15 1.73 3.69
CA LYS A 125 -1.25 0.61 3.38
C LYS A 125 -1.98 -0.72 3.31
N LEU A 126 -2.89 -0.97 4.25
CA LEU A 126 -3.67 -2.20 4.34
C LEU A 126 -4.44 -2.47 3.05
N HIS A 127 -5.11 -1.45 2.49
CA HIS A 127 -5.87 -1.53 1.24
C HIS A 127 -5.00 -1.38 -0.02
N HIS A 128 -3.68 -1.17 0.13
CA HIS A 128 -2.78 -0.91 -0.99
C HIS A 128 -3.15 0.33 -1.81
N TRP A 129 -3.78 1.33 -1.19
CA TRP A 129 -4.10 2.61 -1.81
C TRP A 129 -2.87 3.51 -2.00
N ASP A 130 -1.75 3.15 -1.39
CA ASP A 130 -0.44 3.75 -1.62
C ASP A 130 0.21 3.36 -2.97
N ASN A 131 -0.39 2.43 -3.70
CA ASN A 131 0.05 2.06 -5.04
C ASN A 131 -0.08 3.26 -6.01
N PRO A 132 1.00 3.69 -6.69
CA PRO A 132 0.95 4.83 -7.60
C PRO A 132 -0.12 4.74 -8.70
N ALA A 133 -0.47 3.52 -9.14
CA ALA A 133 -1.48 3.30 -10.17
C ALA A 133 -2.93 3.52 -9.67
N LYS A 134 -3.15 3.52 -8.36
CA LYS A 134 -4.49 3.68 -7.75
C LYS A 134 -4.44 4.45 -6.42
N ARG A 135 -3.48 5.37 -6.30
CA ARG A 135 -3.34 6.16 -5.08
C ARG A 135 -4.61 6.96 -4.82
N SER A 136 -5.21 6.73 -3.65
CA SER A 136 -6.47 7.34 -3.26
C SER A 136 -6.25 8.25 -2.05
N SER A 137 -6.82 9.46 -2.06
CA SER A 137 -6.86 10.32 -0.87
C SER A 137 -7.97 9.87 0.09
N LEU A 138 -7.91 10.29 1.35
CA LEU A 138 -9.00 10.04 2.31
C LEU A 138 -10.33 10.59 1.79
N LYS A 139 -10.35 11.80 1.23
CA LYS A 139 -11.52 12.39 0.58
C LYS A 139 -12.13 11.54 -0.54
N TRP A 140 -11.27 10.95 -1.38
CA TRP A 140 -11.76 10.06 -2.42
C TRP A 140 -12.44 8.82 -1.84
N ILE A 141 -11.91 8.30 -0.74
CA ILE A 141 -12.53 7.18 -0.03
C ILE A 141 -13.80 7.61 0.67
N GLN A 142 -13.83 8.79 1.31
CA GLN A 142 -15.04 9.40 1.87
C GLN A 142 -16.14 9.49 0.81
N TYR A 143 -15.84 10.03 -0.36
CA TYR A 143 -16.77 10.08 -1.49
C TYR A 143 -17.25 8.68 -1.92
N SER A 144 -16.33 7.73 -2.03
CA SER A 144 -16.64 6.37 -2.49
C SER A 144 -17.46 5.55 -1.48
N MET A 145 -17.49 5.95 -0.22
CA MET A 145 -18.27 5.29 0.84
C MET A 145 -19.55 6.05 1.22
N ASP A 146 -19.90 7.10 0.46
CA ASP A 146 -21.06 7.99 0.70
C ASP A 146 -20.99 8.65 2.08
N TRP A 147 -19.81 9.17 2.45
CA TRP A 147 -19.65 9.90 3.70
C TRP A 147 -20.40 11.23 3.65
N GLU A 148 -21.19 11.55 4.69
CA GLU A 148 -22.10 12.70 4.67
C GLU A 148 -21.36 14.05 4.63
N ASN A 149 -20.24 14.16 5.35
CA ASN A 149 -19.49 15.43 5.50
C ASN A 149 -18.10 15.31 4.87
N ILE A 150 -18.01 15.53 3.56
CA ILE A 150 -16.71 15.63 2.89
C ILE A 150 -16.26 17.09 2.95
N LEU A 151 -15.29 17.35 3.83
CA LEU A 151 -14.77 18.70 4.05
C LEU A 151 -13.46 18.92 3.28
N ASP A 152 -13.27 20.12 2.78
CA ASP A 152 -11.98 20.62 2.31
C ASP A 152 -11.20 21.19 3.48
N MET A 153 -9.86 21.07 3.43
CA MET A 153 -9.02 21.72 4.44
C MET A 153 -9.38 23.21 4.52
N PRO A 154 -9.92 23.67 5.66
CA PRO A 154 -10.56 25.01 5.70
C PRO A 154 -9.53 26.14 5.71
N ILE A 155 -8.33 25.87 6.22
CA ILE A 155 -7.26 26.84 6.40
C ILE A 155 -5.99 26.29 5.75
N HIS A 156 -5.30 27.09 4.96
CA HIS A 156 -4.05 26.64 4.32
C HIS A 156 -2.97 26.36 5.38
N HIS A 157 -2.21 25.29 5.25
CA HIS A 157 -1.24 24.83 6.24
C HIS A 157 -0.13 25.82 6.58
N THR A 158 0.11 26.84 5.73
CA THR A 158 1.07 27.93 5.99
C THR A 158 0.47 29.12 6.73
N SER A 159 -0.86 29.12 6.94
CA SER A 159 -1.55 30.19 7.66
C SER A 159 -1.32 30.05 9.16
N LYS A 160 -1.49 31.18 9.86
CA LYS A 160 -1.47 31.23 11.33
C LYS A 160 -2.86 31.02 11.88
N ILE A 161 -2.92 30.43 13.05
CA ILE A 161 -4.15 30.26 13.82
C ILE A 161 -4.18 31.32 14.91
N ASP A 162 -4.91 32.41 14.65
CA ASP A 162 -4.94 33.57 15.49
C ASP A 162 -6.19 33.67 16.39
N THR A 163 -7.28 33.01 16.00
CA THR A 163 -8.57 33.07 16.68
C THR A 163 -9.04 31.70 17.15
N GLN A 164 -9.94 31.71 18.16
CA GLN A 164 -10.58 30.45 18.61
C GLN A 164 -11.46 29.85 17.51
N GLU A 165 -12.09 30.69 16.68
CA GLU A 165 -12.92 30.25 15.55
C GLU A 165 -12.08 29.48 14.50
N ASP A 166 -10.86 29.94 14.19
CA ASP A 166 -9.93 29.22 13.30
C ASP A 166 -9.56 27.85 13.89
N LEU A 167 -9.26 27.83 15.20
CA LEU A 167 -8.92 26.58 15.89
C LEU A 167 -10.08 25.61 15.91
N ASP A 168 -11.28 26.06 16.22
CA ASP A 168 -12.50 25.22 16.25
C ASP A 168 -12.77 24.63 14.86
N THR A 169 -12.57 25.41 13.81
CA THR A 169 -12.73 24.97 12.42
C THR A 169 -11.74 23.87 12.03
N ILE A 170 -10.48 23.99 12.45
CA ILE A 170 -9.47 22.93 12.22
C ILE A 170 -9.79 21.67 13.03
N LEU A 171 -10.24 21.83 14.26
CA LEU A 171 -10.62 20.68 15.10
C LEU A 171 -11.84 19.95 14.53
N GLU A 172 -12.84 20.66 14.03
CA GLU A 172 -14.01 20.06 13.38
C GLU A 172 -13.57 19.24 12.14
N TYR A 173 -12.68 19.78 11.33
CA TYR A 173 -12.10 19.09 10.18
C TYR A 173 -11.38 17.80 10.61
N CYS A 174 -10.45 17.88 11.56
CA CYS A 174 -9.70 16.74 12.06
C CYS A 174 -10.60 15.66 12.71
N ILE A 175 -11.61 16.07 13.50
CA ILE A 175 -12.61 15.16 14.08
C ILE A 175 -13.39 14.41 12.97
N ASN A 176 -13.77 15.11 11.90
CA ASN A 176 -14.46 14.50 10.77
C ASN A 176 -13.60 13.44 10.08
N ASP A 177 -12.30 13.71 9.88
CA ASP A 177 -11.36 12.78 9.27
C ASP A 177 -11.12 11.55 10.15
N VAL A 178 -11.03 11.71 11.48
CA VAL A 178 -10.97 10.60 12.44
C VAL A 178 -12.24 9.73 12.35
N ARG A 179 -13.43 10.32 12.32
CA ARG A 179 -14.70 9.59 12.23
C ARG A 179 -14.84 8.83 10.90
N SER A 180 -14.46 9.45 9.79
CA SER A 180 -14.48 8.78 8.49
C SER A 180 -13.44 7.66 8.42
N THR A 181 -12.27 7.83 9.01
CA THR A 181 -11.24 6.79 9.15
C THR A 181 -11.74 5.62 10.00
N LYS A 182 -12.51 5.89 11.05
CA LYS A 182 -13.18 4.85 11.85
C LYS A 182 -14.18 4.05 11.03
N GLU A 183 -14.95 4.69 10.17
CA GLU A 183 -15.87 4.00 9.28
C GLU A 183 -15.14 3.10 8.27
N ILE A 184 -14.01 3.56 7.72
CA ILE A 184 -13.14 2.71 6.87
C ILE A 184 -12.67 1.48 7.66
N PHE A 185 -12.26 1.66 8.91
CA PHE A 185 -11.83 0.55 9.77
C PHE A 185 -12.98 -0.43 10.03
N ASN A 186 -14.21 0.05 10.29
CA ASN A 186 -15.41 -0.78 10.47
C ASN A 186 -15.67 -1.65 9.22
N ARG A 187 -15.58 -1.06 8.03
CA ARG A 187 -15.74 -1.78 6.75
C ARG A 187 -14.59 -2.74 6.45
N SER A 188 -13.48 -2.63 7.18
CA SER A 188 -12.27 -3.45 7.00
C SER A 188 -12.13 -4.59 8.01
N THR A 189 -13.13 -4.86 8.84
CA THR A 189 -13.02 -5.80 9.98
C THR A 189 -12.57 -7.21 9.58
N ASP A 190 -13.04 -7.74 8.45
CA ASP A 190 -12.65 -9.06 7.96
C ASP A 190 -11.16 -9.08 7.52
N LEU A 191 -10.71 -8.01 6.86
CA LEU A 191 -9.31 -7.85 6.48
C LEU A 191 -8.38 -7.73 7.70
N ILE A 192 -8.85 -7.06 8.75
CA ILE A 192 -8.11 -6.93 10.01
C ILE A 192 -8.06 -8.29 10.74
N ARG A 193 -9.17 -9.04 10.76
CA ARG A 193 -9.23 -10.38 11.36
C ARG A 193 -8.22 -11.32 10.68
N LEU A 194 -8.21 -11.38 9.36
CA LEU A 194 -7.25 -12.16 8.59
C LEU A 194 -5.79 -11.79 8.96
N ARG A 195 -5.48 -10.50 9.03
CA ARG A 195 -4.13 -10.03 9.37
C ARG A 195 -3.71 -10.38 10.79
N LYS A 196 -4.66 -10.37 11.73
CA LYS A 196 -4.45 -10.83 13.10
C LYS A 196 -4.10 -12.32 13.13
N GLU A 197 -4.85 -13.14 12.42
CA GLU A 197 -4.61 -14.59 12.32
C GLU A 197 -3.24 -14.87 11.69
N LEU A 198 -2.92 -14.22 10.57
CA LEU A 198 -1.62 -14.36 9.91
C LEU A 198 -0.46 -13.87 10.79
N THR A 199 -0.65 -12.77 11.53
CA THR A 199 0.36 -12.28 12.48
C THR A 199 0.63 -13.31 13.57
N ASN A 200 -0.41 -13.92 14.13
CA ASN A 200 -0.27 -14.94 15.16
C ASN A 200 0.37 -16.22 14.61
N THR A 201 -0.01 -16.64 13.40
CA THR A 201 0.49 -17.87 12.77
C THR A 201 1.95 -17.76 12.38
N TYR A 202 2.37 -16.65 11.80
CA TYR A 202 3.71 -16.50 11.22
C TYR A 202 4.67 -15.68 12.10
N GLY A 203 4.19 -15.04 13.18
CA GLY A 203 5.01 -14.18 14.04
C GLY A 203 5.51 -12.90 13.34
N ILE A 204 4.86 -12.49 12.25
CA ILE A 204 5.22 -11.31 11.46
C ILE A 204 4.07 -10.31 11.56
N ASN A 205 4.36 -9.07 11.97
CA ASN A 205 3.33 -8.02 12.03
C ASN A 205 2.76 -7.74 10.62
N MET A 206 1.51 -8.13 10.42
CA MET A 206 0.78 -7.98 9.14
C MET A 206 -0.31 -6.91 9.18
N PHE A 207 -0.55 -6.23 10.31
CA PHE A 207 -1.73 -5.37 10.50
C PHE A 207 -1.87 -4.24 9.47
N SER A 208 -0.76 -3.66 9.02
CA SER A 208 -0.74 -2.67 7.95
C SER A 208 -0.24 -3.24 6.62
N ALA A 209 -0.17 -4.56 6.47
CA ALA A 209 0.34 -5.18 5.26
C ALA A 209 -0.71 -5.20 4.14
N SER A 210 -0.34 -4.75 2.95
CA SER A 210 -1.15 -4.96 1.74
C SER A 210 -1.18 -6.44 1.35
N GLU A 211 -2.15 -6.84 0.54
CA GLU A 211 -2.24 -8.23 0.04
C GLU A 211 -0.95 -8.71 -0.65
N PRO A 212 -0.31 -7.91 -1.54
CA PRO A 212 0.97 -8.31 -2.12
C PRO A 212 2.07 -8.49 -1.07
N ARG A 213 2.07 -7.67 0.00
CA ARG A 213 3.03 -7.82 1.09
C ARG A 213 2.75 -9.09 1.90
N ILE A 214 1.48 -9.38 2.21
CA ILE A 214 1.10 -10.63 2.89
C ILE A 214 1.58 -11.83 2.08
N SER A 215 1.25 -11.88 0.79
CA SER A 215 1.66 -12.96 -0.10
C SER A 215 3.18 -13.14 -0.12
N LYS A 216 3.93 -12.04 -0.22
CA LYS A 216 5.41 -12.07 -0.18
C LYS A 216 5.96 -12.58 1.16
N GLU A 217 5.40 -12.14 2.29
CA GLU A 217 5.86 -12.54 3.62
C GLU A 217 5.55 -14.01 3.91
N VAL A 218 4.34 -14.46 3.56
CA VAL A 218 3.92 -15.87 3.74
C VAL A 218 4.71 -16.79 2.82
N PHE A 219 4.82 -16.47 1.54
CA PHE A 219 5.61 -17.26 0.60
C PHE A 219 7.08 -17.32 1.02
N GLY A 220 7.65 -16.17 1.42
CA GLY A 220 9.01 -16.10 1.95
C GLY A 220 9.22 -16.93 3.22
N TYR A 221 8.22 -17.02 4.10
CA TYR A 221 8.28 -17.88 5.28
C TYR A 221 8.46 -19.36 4.91
N PHE A 222 7.71 -19.85 3.92
CA PHE A 222 7.85 -21.22 3.43
C PHE A 222 9.17 -21.45 2.69
N LEU A 223 9.60 -20.51 1.84
CA LEU A 223 10.88 -20.60 1.14
C LEU A 223 12.07 -20.66 2.11
N THR A 224 12.07 -19.86 3.17
CA THR A 224 13.17 -19.91 4.15
C THR A 224 13.27 -21.26 4.84
N ARG A 225 12.15 -21.92 5.10
CA ARG A 225 12.11 -23.25 5.69
C ARG A 225 12.53 -24.33 4.70
N MET A 226 12.03 -24.26 3.49
CA MET A 226 12.37 -25.21 2.42
C MET A 226 13.87 -25.18 2.10
N LEU A 227 14.44 -23.98 2.00
CA LEU A 227 15.87 -23.78 1.69
C LEU A 227 16.78 -23.86 2.93
N ASN A 228 16.20 -23.95 4.13
CA ASN A 228 16.92 -23.91 5.42
C ASN A 228 17.86 -22.71 5.55
N ILE A 229 17.37 -21.51 5.17
CA ILE A 229 18.14 -20.26 5.23
C ILE A 229 17.39 -19.19 6.03
N PRO A 230 18.10 -18.25 6.68
CA PRO A 230 17.46 -17.13 7.37
C PRO A 230 16.82 -16.14 6.37
N LYS A 231 15.77 -15.45 6.81
CA LYS A 231 15.02 -14.48 5.99
C LYS A 231 15.91 -13.36 5.40
N ARG A 232 16.97 -12.98 6.12
CA ARG A 232 17.95 -12.00 5.64
C ARG A 232 18.63 -12.49 4.35
N ASP A 233 19.02 -13.76 4.33
CA ASP A 233 19.76 -14.34 3.21
C ASP A 233 18.82 -14.52 2.01
N LEU A 234 17.56 -14.91 2.24
CA LEU A 234 16.54 -14.94 1.18
C LEU A 234 16.37 -13.56 0.51
N ARG A 235 16.36 -12.47 1.28
CA ARG A 235 16.24 -11.11 0.74
C ARG A 235 17.44 -10.69 -0.10
N ASN A 236 18.62 -11.23 0.20
CA ASN A 236 19.86 -10.92 -0.49
C ASN A 236 20.08 -11.78 -1.74
N MET A 237 19.34 -12.89 -1.88
CA MET A 237 19.42 -13.71 -3.09
C MET A 237 18.94 -12.95 -4.31
N LYS A 238 19.80 -12.82 -5.30
CA LYS A 238 19.53 -12.10 -6.55
C LYS A 238 20.27 -12.78 -7.70
N THR A 239 19.62 -12.83 -8.86
CA THR A 239 20.26 -13.23 -10.11
C THR A 239 20.59 -12.01 -10.92
N TYR A 240 21.87 -11.81 -11.19
CA TYR A 240 22.35 -10.72 -12.05
C TYR A 240 22.54 -11.24 -13.48
N ARG A 241 22.10 -10.49 -14.45
CA ARG A 241 22.30 -10.74 -15.88
C ARG A 241 22.67 -9.43 -16.55
N ASP A 242 23.86 -9.36 -17.14
CA ASP A 242 24.31 -8.17 -17.86
C ASP A 242 23.49 -7.96 -19.13
N THR A 243 23.10 -9.05 -19.76
CA THR A 243 22.36 -9.07 -21.01
C THR A 243 21.37 -10.23 -21.03
N ILE A 244 20.18 -9.98 -21.56
CA ILE A 244 19.17 -10.99 -21.86
C ILE A 244 18.87 -10.95 -23.37
N LYS A 245 19.15 -12.03 -24.08
CA LYS A 245 18.69 -12.21 -25.46
C LYS A 245 17.28 -12.73 -25.44
N VAL A 246 16.30 -11.99 -25.98
CA VAL A 246 14.89 -12.35 -25.91
C VAL A 246 14.62 -13.69 -26.58
N LYS A 247 15.36 -14.05 -27.63
CA LYS A 247 15.26 -15.37 -28.28
C LYS A 247 15.48 -16.55 -27.32
N ASP A 248 16.29 -16.37 -26.28
CA ASP A 248 16.65 -17.44 -25.35
C ASP A 248 15.56 -17.67 -24.26
N ILE A 249 14.60 -16.73 -24.15
CA ILE A 249 13.47 -16.81 -23.19
C ILE A 249 12.12 -17.06 -23.86
N ILE A 250 12.03 -16.99 -25.20
CA ILE A 250 10.85 -17.35 -25.95
C ILE A 250 10.76 -18.88 -26.00
N LEU A 251 9.62 -19.41 -25.56
CA LEU A 251 9.41 -20.86 -25.55
C LEU A 251 9.34 -21.40 -26.96
N SER A 252 9.97 -22.56 -27.21
CA SER A 252 10.17 -23.12 -28.54
C SER A 252 8.87 -23.46 -29.28
N TYR A 253 7.79 -23.69 -28.55
CA TYR A 253 6.47 -24.03 -29.14
C TYR A 253 5.69 -22.79 -29.60
N ILE A 254 6.18 -21.56 -29.33
CA ILE A 254 5.49 -20.35 -29.76
C ILE A 254 5.69 -20.16 -31.25
N SER A 255 4.59 -20.25 -31.97
CA SER A 255 4.48 -20.00 -33.41
C SER A 255 3.11 -19.43 -33.75
N PHE A 256 3.00 -18.72 -34.83
CA PHE A 256 1.76 -18.12 -35.31
C PHE A 256 1.46 -18.52 -36.76
N THR A 257 0.17 -18.58 -37.09
CA THR A 257 -0.28 -18.78 -38.47
C THR A 257 -0.31 -17.47 -39.25
N SER A 258 -0.46 -16.33 -38.56
CA SER A 258 -0.50 -15.00 -39.17
C SER A 258 0.92 -14.52 -39.51
N PRO A 259 1.16 -14.02 -40.71
CA PRO A 259 2.46 -13.44 -41.10
C PRO A 259 2.83 -12.25 -40.23
N GLU A 260 1.88 -11.42 -39.87
CA GLU A 260 2.09 -10.21 -39.05
C GLU A 260 2.63 -10.57 -37.66
N PHE A 261 2.06 -11.57 -37.01
CA PHE A 261 2.54 -12.04 -35.72
C PHE A 261 3.89 -12.77 -35.81
N ASN A 262 4.16 -13.49 -36.91
CA ASN A 262 5.46 -14.10 -37.12
C ASN A 262 6.56 -13.03 -37.31
N MET A 263 6.29 -11.98 -38.07
CA MET A 263 7.21 -10.85 -38.21
C MET A 263 7.50 -10.19 -36.84
N LEU A 264 6.48 -10.08 -36.01
CA LEU A 264 6.66 -9.55 -34.67
C LEU A 264 7.48 -10.50 -33.78
N LEU A 265 7.24 -11.80 -33.87
CA LEU A 265 8.01 -12.83 -33.16
C LEU A 265 9.50 -12.78 -33.54
N ASP A 266 9.80 -12.67 -34.82
CA ASP A 266 11.19 -12.54 -35.30
C ASP A 266 11.85 -11.27 -34.85
N ARG A 267 11.08 -10.17 -34.82
CA ARG A 267 11.55 -8.92 -34.21
C ARG A 267 11.85 -9.08 -32.71
N PHE A 268 11.02 -9.77 -31.94
CA PHE A 268 11.30 -10.05 -30.53
C PHE A 268 12.55 -10.93 -30.36
N LYS A 269 12.74 -11.94 -31.21
CA LYS A 269 13.94 -12.78 -31.19
C LYS A 269 15.23 -11.97 -31.44
N SER A 270 15.14 -10.86 -32.15
CA SER A 270 16.31 -10.00 -32.42
C SER A 270 16.66 -9.06 -31.29
N ILE A 271 15.82 -8.94 -30.25
CA ILE A 271 16.03 -7.99 -29.14
C ILE A 271 17.06 -8.53 -28.16
N GLU A 272 17.97 -7.65 -27.76
CA GLU A 272 18.89 -7.84 -26.66
C GLU A 272 18.66 -6.78 -25.60
N ILE A 273 18.39 -7.19 -24.36
CA ILE A 273 18.11 -6.31 -23.22
C ILE A 273 19.38 -6.19 -22.41
N LYS A 274 19.91 -4.98 -22.24
CA LYS A 274 21.14 -4.67 -21.48
C LYS A 274 20.82 -3.85 -20.26
N GLY A 275 21.18 -4.37 -19.06
CA GLY A 275 21.06 -3.68 -17.78
C GLY A 275 19.66 -3.18 -17.46
N ASP A 276 19.56 -2.03 -16.78
CA ASP A 276 18.28 -1.44 -16.32
C ASP A 276 17.48 -0.73 -17.43
N LYS A 277 17.90 -0.79 -18.68
CA LYS A 277 17.30 -0.04 -19.81
C LYS A 277 16.04 -0.68 -20.40
N LEU A 278 15.27 -1.41 -19.61
CA LEU A 278 14.01 -2.00 -20.03
C LEU A 278 12.86 -0.98 -20.23
N LYS A 279 12.97 0.20 -19.64
CA LYS A 279 11.92 1.22 -19.73
C LYS A 279 11.84 1.82 -21.14
N GLY A 280 10.76 1.50 -21.86
CA GLY A 280 10.38 2.12 -23.13
C GLY A 280 10.77 1.38 -24.40
N SER A 281 11.64 0.37 -24.34
CA SER A 281 12.12 -0.35 -25.54
C SER A 281 11.24 -1.55 -25.98
N PHE A 282 10.21 -1.87 -25.24
CA PHE A 282 9.38 -3.07 -25.47
C PHE A 282 7.91 -2.70 -25.63
N LYS A 283 7.59 -1.93 -26.69
CA LYS A 283 6.21 -1.58 -27.03
C LYS A 283 6.03 -1.73 -28.54
N TYR A 284 5.28 -2.71 -28.96
CA TYR A 284 4.99 -2.99 -30.37
C TYR A 284 3.50 -3.19 -30.56
N SER A 285 3.01 -2.75 -31.70
CA SER A 285 1.59 -2.89 -32.06
C SER A 285 1.47 -3.61 -33.40
N VAL A 286 0.49 -4.49 -33.49
CA VAL A 286 0.08 -5.19 -34.71
C VAL A 286 -1.42 -5.00 -34.89
N ASN A 287 -1.86 -4.68 -36.10
CA ASN A 287 -3.27 -4.71 -36.46
C ASN A 287 -3.59 -6.04 -37.15
N TYR A 288 -4.52 -6.79 -36.63
CA TYR A 288 -4.97 -8.05 -37.20
C TYR A 288 -6.51 -8.13 -37.13
N LYS A 289 -7.17 -8.30 -38.28
CA LYS A 289 -8.63 -8.38 -38.40
C LYS A 289 -9.36 -7.25 -37.63
N ASP A 290 -8.95 -6.00 -37.85
CA ASP A 290 -9.49 -4.80 -37.20
C ASP A 290 -9.27 -4.69 -35.68
N VAL A 291 -8.50 -5.59 -35.10
CA VAL A 291 -8.07 -5.55 -33.70
C VAL A 291 -6.64 -5.04 -33.64
N LYS A 292 -6.45 -3.89 -32.99
CA LYS A 292 -5.12 -3.42 -32.65
C LYS A 292 -4.62 -4.18 -31.44
N THR A 293 -3.51 -4.87 -31.58
CA THR A 293 -2.88 -5.65 -30.51
C THR A 293 -1.56 -5.00 -30.10
N ASP A 294 -1.49 -4.53 -28.86
CA ASP A 294 -0.32 -3.89 -28.25
C ASP A 294 0.44 -4.92 -27.40
N PHE A 295 1.73 -5.09 -27.68
CA PHE A 295 2.66 -5.93 -26.93
C PHE A 295 3.57 -5.05 -26.06
N GLY A 296 3.64 -5.35 -24.77
CA GLY A 296 4.49 -4.65 -23.82
C GLY A 296 5.02 -5.57 -22.73
N LEU A 297 5.87 -5.05 -21.87
CA LEU A 297 6.43 -5.80 -20.73
C LEU A 297 5.36 -6.30 -19.75
N GLY A 298 4.22 -5.61 -19.67
CA GLY A 298 3.11 -5.98 -18.79
C GLY A 298 2.15 -7.00 -19.37
N GLY A 299 2.28 -7.33 -20.66
CA GLY A 299 1.40 -8.28 -21.33
C GLY A 299 1.01 -7.88 -22.76
N VAL A 300 -0.02 -8.54 -23.27
CA VAL A 300 -0.59 -8.33 -24.61
C VAL A 300 -2.01 -7.84 -24.45
N HIS A 301 -2.35 -6.73 -25.10
CA HIS A 301 -3.66 -6.11 -25.04
C HIS A 301 -4.22 -5.91 -26.44
N GLY A 302 -5.36 -6.53 -26.74
CA GLY A 302 -6.10 -6.32 -27.98
C GLY A 302 -7.29 -5.39 -27.76
N ALA A 303 -7.50 -4.43 -28.66
CA ALA A 303 -8.66 -3.57 -28.66
C ALA A 303 -9.28 -3.51 -30.07
N ALA A 304 -10.55 -3.87 -30.16
CA ALA A 304 -11.35 -3.63 -31.34
C ALA A 304 -11.63 -2.14 -31.54
N LYS A 305 -12.11 -1.74 -32.71
CA LYS A 305 -12.55 -0.37 -32.96
C LYS A 305 -13.62 0.02 -31.94
N LYS A 306 -13.52 1.25 -31.41
CA LYS A 306 -14.50 1.76 -30.46
C LYS A 306 -15.91 1.77 -31.08
N GLY A 307 -16.87 1.15 -30.39
CA GLY A 307 -18.24 1.03 -30.85
C GLY A 307 -19.11 0.22 -29.90
N VAL A 308 -20.37 0.07 -30.25
CA VAL A 308 -21.33 -0.84 -29.62
C VAL A 308 -21.38 -2.12 -30.45
N TYR A 309 -21.24 -3.25 -29.78
CA TYR A 309 -21.32 -4.58 -30.37
C TYR A 309 -22.47 -5.34 -29.73
N GLU A 310 -23.39 -5.86 -30.52
CA GLU A 310 -24.57 -6.58 -30.05
C GLU A 310 -24.64 -7.96 -30.71
N SER A 311 -25.03 -8.97 -29.93
CA SER A 311 -25.35 -10.28 -30.48
C SER A 311 -26.68 -10.23 -31.24
N ASN A 312 -26.76 -10.98 -32.35
CA ASN A 312 -27.96 -11.16 -33.15
C ASN A 312 -28.05 -12.62 -33.64
N ASP A 313 -28.96 -12.94 -34.56
CA ASP A 313 -29.17 -14.29 -35.07
C ASP A 313 -27.92 -14.86 -35.77
N ASP A 314 -27.07 -14.00 -36.34
CA ASP A 314 -25.88 -14.37 -37.12
C ASP A 314 -24.58 -14.26 -36.31
N MET A 315 -24.56 -13.52 -35.22
CA MET A 315 -23.36 -13.23 -34.45
C MET A 315 -23.60 -13.35 -32.93
N VAL A 316 -22.65 -14.02 -32.27
CA VAL A 316 -22.65 -14.19 -30.82
C VAL A 316 -21.38 -13.57 -30.23
N ILE A 317 -21.56 -12.77 -29.18
CA ILE A 317 -20.44 -12.29 -28.37
C ILE A 317 -20.14 -13.35 -27.30
N MET A 318 -18.93 -13.90 -27.33
CA MET A 318 -18.45 -14.84 -26.31
C MET A 318 -17.30 -14.26 -25.52
N SER A 319 -17.33 -14.46 -24.19
CA SER A 319 -16.19 -14.17 -23.33
C SER A 319 -15.50 -15.47 -22.97
N SER A 320 -14.18 -15.51 -23.15
CA SER A 320 -13.35 -16.66 -22.77
C SER A 320 -12.19 -16.18 -21.89
N ASP A 321 -11.99 -16.84 -20.77
CA ASP A 321 -10.92 -16.53 -19.83
C ASP A 321 -10.10 -17.77 -19.50
N VAL A 322 -8.79 -17.59 -19.31
CA VAL A 322 -7.88 -18.65 -18.88
C VAL A 322 -7.84 -18.70 -17.36
N THR A 323 -8.32 -19.79 -16.80
CA THR A 323 -8.34 -20.00 -15.36
C THR A 323 -6.94 -19.83 -14.76
N SER A 324 -6.78 -18.81 -13.91
CA SER A 324 -5.51 -18.53 -13.20
C SER A 324 -4.30 -18.51 -14.14
N PHE A 325 -4.35 -17.69 -15.18
CA PHE A 325 -3.39 -17.69 -16.29
C PHE A 325 -1.93 -17.64 -15.84
N TYR A 326 -1.53 -16.64 -15.05
CA TYR A 326 -0.14 -16.47 -14.61
C TYR A 326 0.37 -17.62 -13.73
N PRO A 327 -0.34 -18.11 -12.71
CA PRO A 327 0.06 -19.29 -11.96
C PRO A 327 0.27 -20.51 -12.84
N ASN A 328 -0.66 -20.81 -13.74
CA ASN A 328 -0.55 -21.96 -14.65
C ASN A 328 0.64 -21.83 -15.61
N LEU A 329 0.92 -20.63 -16.13
CA LEU A 329 2.10 -20.41 -16.95
C LEU A 329 3.40 -20.69 -16.18
N ALA A 330 3.51 -20.13 -14.96
CA ALA A 330 4.70 -20.30 -14.14
C ALA A 330 4.93 -21.77 -13.76
N ILE A 331 3.89 -22.46 -13.30
CA ILE A 331 3.99 -23.85 -12.84
C ILE A 331 4.31 -24.79 -14.03
N ARG A 332 3.53 -24.69 -15.12
CA ARG A 332 3.69 -25.59 -16.28
C ARG A 332 5.00 -25.43 -17.04
N ASN A 333 5.54 -24.21 -17.10
CA ASN A 333 6.80 -23.93 -17.75
C ASN A 333 7.98 -23.87 -16.76
N LYS A 334 7.75 -24.20 -15.50
CA LYS A 334 8.76 -24.17 -14.43
C LYS A 334 9.51 -22.83 -14.35
N PHE A 335 8.73 -21.72 -14.40
CA PHE A 335 9.31 -20.39 -14.25
C PHE A 335 9.67 -20.12 -12.79
N SER A 336 10.94 -19.96 -12.53
CA SER A 336 11.46 -19.61 -11.21
C SER A 336 12.50 -18.49 -11.31
N PRO A 337 12.69 -17.68 -10.24
CA PRO A 337 13.86 -16.82 -10.18
C PRO A 337 15.14 -17.65 -10.25
N GLY A 338 16.13 -17.20 -11.06
CA GLY A 338 17.32 -18.01 -11.33
C GLY A 338 18.25 -18.29 -10.13
N HIS A 339 17.94 -17.71 -8.97
CA HIS A 339 18.64 -17.97 -7.70
C HIS A 339 17.91 -18.96 -6.79
N PHE A 340 16.78 -19.53 -7.23
CA PHE A 340 16.06 -20.58 -6.53
C PHE A 340 16.19 -21.93 -7.24
N PRO A 341 16.20 -23.03 -6.52
CA PRO A 341 16.01 -24.35 -7.12
C PRO A 341 14.64 -24.39 -7.80
N VAL A 342 14.63 -24.81 -9.09
CA VAL A 342 13.44 -24.68 -9.94
C VAL A 342 12.29 -25.54 -9.44
N ASP A 343 12.57 -26.81 -9.14
CA ASP A 343 11.51 -27.77 -8.78
C ASP A 343 10.89 -27.38 -7.44
N GLU A 344 11.71 -27.14 -6.41
CA GLU A 344 11.23 -26.76 -5.08
C GLU A 344 10.45 -25.47 -5.09
N PHE A 345 10.88 -24.47 -5.89
CA PHE A 345 10.14 -23.23 -6.00
C PHE A 345 8.78 -23.44 -6.69
N CYS A 346 8.75 -24.19 -7.78
CA CYS A 346 7.53 -24.45 -8.53
C CYS A 346 6.56 -25.34 -7.73
N ASP A 347 7.05 -26.36 -7.03
CA ASP A 347 6.24 -27.21 -6.16
C ASP A 347 5.59 -26.42 -5.02
N GLN A 348 6.35 -25.51 -4.41
CA GLN A 348 5.81 -24.62 -3.38
C GLN A 348 4.76 -23.67 -3.95
N TYR A 349 4.97 -23.14 -5.17
CA TYR A 349 4.02 -22.27 -5.85
C TYR A 349 2.75 -23.04 -6.22
N GLU A 350 2.89 -24.26 -6.75
CA GLU A 350 1.77 -25.13 -7.08
C GLU A 350 0.96 -25.53 -5.84
N TRP A 351 1.61 -25.77 -4.72
CA TRP A 351 0.93 -26.02 -3.45
C TRP A 351 0.02 -24.86 -3.05
N PHE A 352 0.51 -23.62 -3.06
CA PHE A 352 -0.31 -22.44 -2.79
C PHE A 352 -1.47 -22.29 -3.78
N PHE A 353 -1.20 -22.53 -5.04
CA PHE A 353 -2.22 -22.48 -6.08
C PHE A 353 -3.34 -23.48 -5.84
N ASN A 354 -3.00 -24.71 -5.46
CA ASN A 354 -3.97 -25.77 -5.18
C ASN A 354 -4.73 -25.53 -3.88
N GLU A 355 -4.06 -25.02 -2.82
CA GLU A 355 -4.75 -24.64 -1.58
C GLU A 355 -5.77 -23.53 -1.82
N ARG A 356 -5.41 -22.52 -2.60
CA ARG A 356 -6.36 -21.45 -2.96
C ARG A 356 -7.59 -21.99 -3.69
N LYS A 357 -7.44 -22.96 -4.58
CA LYS A 357 -8.57 -23.57 -5.31
C LYS A 357 -9.58 -24.28 -4.41
N LYS A 358 -9.18 -24.73 -3.25
CA LYS A 358 -10.09 -25.37 -2.26
C LYS A 358 -11.05 -24.35 -1.62
N ILE A 359 -10.76 -23.07 -1.72
CA ILE A 359 -11.56 -21.99 -1.15
C ILE A 359 -12.48 -21.43 -2.24
N PRO A 360 -13.81 -21.40 -2.05
CA PRO A 360 -14.74 -20.82 -3.01
C PRO A 360 -14.45 -19.33 -3.26
N LYS A 361 -14.64 -18.85 -4.50
CA LYS A 361 -14.45 -17.44 -4.86
C LYS A 361 -15.35 -16.48 -4.07
N SER A 362 -16.49 -16.95 -3.57
CA SER A 362 -17.39 -16.19 -2.71
C SER A 362 -16.88 -16.03 -1.28
N ASN A 363 -15.83 -16.74 -0.88
CA ASN A 363 -15.25 -16.62 0.43
C ASN A 363 -14.32 -15.41 0.48
N PRO A 364 -14.43 -14.48 1.43
CA PRO A 364 -13.55 -13.32 1.57
C PRO A 364 -12.07 -13.66 1.72
N ILE A 365 -11.75 -14.90 2.08
CA ILE A 365 -10.38 -15.41 2.28
C ILE A 365 -9.78 -15.99 0.98
N HIS A 366 -10.58 -16.09 -0.15
CA HIS A 366 -10.09 -16.62 -1.42
C HIS A 366 -8.98 -15.74 -1.97
#